data_ff46f92d8c114f81134b257cdfe02f95
#
_entry.id   ff46f92d8c114f81134b257cdfe02f95
#
_cell.length_a   1.000
_cell.length_b   1.000
_cell.length_c   1.000
_cell.angle_alpha   90.00
_cell.angle_beta   90.00
_cell.angle_gamma   90.00
#
_symmetry.space_group_name_H-M   'P 1'
#
loop_
_entity.id
_entity.type
_entity.pdbx_description
1 polymer ?
#
loop_
_entity_poly.entity_id
_entity_poly.type
_entity_poly.pdbx_seq_one_letter_code
_entity_poly.pdbx_strand_id
1 'polypeptide(L)'
;VLDNYIQAIGGEKAVKNVKTLAVYSTGAVQGTQLELVMKSAPKKLGIEMKAMGMVMSKQVVNEKEAYAMQQGQRKDFTGEELEDMKAEATTFKELALLNNKGLTLTGIESINGADAYVIKNGKSTLYYDVKTGFKVAEAKELEQGGQKMTQTTYYQDYKDVKGLKFPYKTIMNVGIEIELTTTEVKINEGVTDADFK
;
A
#
# COMPACT_ATOMS: atom_id res chain seq x y z
N VAL A 1 -17.60 5.77 -5.16
CA VAL A 1 -16.41 6.18 -4.39
C VAL A 1 -15.14 5.73 -5.11
N LEU A 2 -14.97 4.44 -5.36
CA LEU A 2 -13.74 3.91 -6.01
C LEU A 2 -13.52 4.47 -7.42
N ASP A 3 -14.60 4.63 -8.22
CA ASP A 3 -14.50 5.26 -9.54
C ASP A 3 -13.99 6.70 -9.43
N ASN A 4 -14.46 7.45 -8.41
CA ASN A 4 -14.01 8.82 -8.18
C ASN A 4 -12.51 8.84 -7.81
N TYR A 5 -12.05 7.89 -7.00
CA TYR A 5 -10.63 7.77 -6.68
C TYR A 5 -9.80 7.47 -7.95
N ILE A 6 -10.22 6.49 -8.76
CA ILE A 6 -9.53 6.17 -10.01
C ILE A 6 -9.46 7.38 -10.95
N GLN A 7 -10.55 8.16 -11.05
CA GLN A 7 -10.55 9.40 -11.84
C GLN A 7 -9.61 10.44 -11.22
N ALA A 8 -9.62 10.62 -9.90
CA ALA A 8 -8.78 11.59 -9.20
C ALA A 8 -7.28 11.32 -9.37
N ILE A 9 -6.86 10.05 -9.45
CA ILE A 9 -5.45 9.67 -9.60
C ILE A 9 -4.97 9.63 -11.06
N GLY A 10 -5.83 9.92 -12.07
CA GLY A 10 -5.41 10.01 -13.47
C GLY A 10 -6.31 9.29 -14.47
N GLY A 11 -7.37 8.63 -13.99
CA GLY A 11 -8.36 7.94 -14.79
C GLY A 11 -8.02 6.48 -15.11
N GLU A 12 -9.07 5.71 -15.37
CA GLU A 12 -8.98 4.25 -15.52
C GLU A 12 -8.01 3.82 -16.62
N LYS A 13 -8.02 4.53 -17.76
CA LYS A 13 -7.12 4.21 -18.90
C LYS A 13 -5.65 4.37 -18.52
N ALA A 14 -5.29 5.45 -17.85
CA ALA A 14 -3.91 5.70 -17.42
C ALA A 14 -3.47 4.68 -16.38
N VAL A 15 -4.31 4.39 -15.38
CA VAL A 15 -4.03 3.40 -14.32
C VAL A 15 -3.86 1.99 -14.91
N LYS A 16 -4.71 1.55 -15.84
CA LYS A 16 -4.59 0.24 -16.52
C LYS A 16 -3.35 0.10 -17.40
N ASN A 17 -2.77 1.21 -17.86
CA ASN A 17 -1.54 1.19 -18.65
C ASN A 17 -0.27 1.00 -17.80
N VAL A 18 -0.35 1.10 -16.48
CA VAL A 18 0.76 0.84 -15.58
C VAL A 18 0.94 -0.67 -15.43
N LYS A 19 2.03 -1.20 -15.96
CA LYS A 19 2.39 -2.62 -15.86
C LYS A 19 3.30 -2.88 -14.68
N THR A 20 4.20 -1.94 -14.40
CA THR A 20 5.07 -2.02 -13.23
C THR A 20 5.14 -0.66 -12.54
N LEU A 21 5.31 -0.70 -11.24
CA LEU A 21 5.45 0.50 -10.40
C LEU A 21 6.55 0.27 -9.37
N ALA A 22 7.48 1.22 -9.27
CA ALA A 22 8.42 1.27 -8.15
C ALA A 22 8.27 2.61 -7.41
N VAL A 23 8.12 2.53 -6.10
CA VAL A 23 8.01 3.69 -5.22
C VAL A 23 9.14 3.63 -4.21
N TYR A 24 9.91 4.70 -4.13
CA TYR A 24 11.01 4.87 -3.20
C TYR A 24 10.64 5.93 -2.18
N SER A 25 10.81 5.62 -0.92
CA SER A 25 10.48 6.54 0.17
C SER A 25 11.58 6.52 1.23
N THR A 26 11.74 7.63 1.91
CA THR A 26 12.65 7.77 3.04
C THR A 26 11.91 8.31 4.25
N GLY A 27 12.40 7.99 5.44
CA GLY A 27 11.85 8.49 6.69
C GLY A 27 12.84 8.33 7.82
N ALA A 28 12.38 8.57 9.04
CA ALA A 28 13.19 8.31 10.23
C ALA A 28 12.32 7.86 11.39
N VAL A 29 12.85 6.96 12.21
CA VAL A 29 12.24 6.54 13.46
C VAL A 29 13.29 6.65 14.55
N GLN A 30 12.99 7.43 15.60
CA GLN A 30 13.91 7.64 16.74
C GLN A 30 15.34 8.02 16.30
N GLY A 31 15.44 8.87 15.26
CA GLY A 31 16.73 9.31 14.70
C GLY A 31 17.41 8.33 13.74
N THR A 32 16.88 7.13 13.57
CA THR A 32 17.38 6.16 12.59
C THR A 32 16.75 6.40 11.24
N GLN A 33 17.58 6.61 10.20
CA GLN A 33 17.11 6.78 8.82
C GLN A 33 16.57 5.46 8.28
N LEU A 34 15.41 5.55 7.62
CA LEU A 34 14.73 4.43 6.96
C LEU A 34 14.64 4.69 5.46
N GLU A 35 14.79 3.63 4.68
CA GLU A 35 14.48 3.59 3.25
C GLU A 35 13.44 2.50 3.04
N LEU A 36 12.37 2.85 2.33
CA LEU A 36 11.33 1.90 1.92
C LEU A 36 11.27 1.86 0.41
N VAL A 37 11.36 0.68 -0.16
CA VAL A 37 11.18 0.44 -1.60
C VAL A 37 10.02 -0.51 -1.78
N MET A 38 9.00 -0.06 -2.52
CA MET A 38 7.89 -0.89 -2.94
C MET A 38 7.95 -1.07 -4.45
N LYS A 39 7.94 -2.31 -4.92
CA LYS A 39 7.88 -2.67 -6.33
C LYS A 39 6.69 -3.57 -6.59
N SER A 40 5.94 -3.29 -7.64
CA SER A 40 4.78 -4.10 -7.99
C SER A 40 4.67 -4.33 -9.50
N ALA A 41 4.06 -5.44 -9.83
CA ALA A 41 3.67 -5.86 -11.17
C ALA A 41 2.38 -6.69 -11.04
N PRO A 42 1.68 -7.05 -12.13
CA PRO A 42 0.52 -7.93 -12.04
C PRO A 42 0.84 -9.21 -11.27
N LYS A 43 0.12 -9.46 -10.18
CA LYS A 43 0.30 -10.61 -9.27
C LYS A 43 1.67 -10.70 -8.59
N LYS A 44 2.39 -9.60 -8.50
CA LYS A 44 3.70 -9.56 -7.84
C LYS A 44 3.84 -8.29 -7.00
N LEU A 45 4.39 -8.45 -5.81
CA LEU A 45 4.69 -7.36 -4.88
C LEU A 45 6.02 -7.65 -4.16
N GLY A 46 6.89 -6.67 -4.13
CA GLY A 46 8.10 -6.66 -3.32
C GLY A 46 8.12 -5.40 -2.47
N ILE A 47 8.29 -5.55 -1.17
CA ILE A 47 8.47 -4.44 -0.23
C ILE A 47 9.77 -4.70 0.52
N GLU A 48 10.67 -3.74 0.55
CA GLU A 48 11.91 -3.83 1.27
C GLU A 48 12.11 -2.58 2.13
N MET A 49 12.39 -2.77 3.41
CA MET A 49 12.73 -1.68 4.32
C MET A 49 14.18 -1.85 4.78
N LYS A 50 14.95 -0.79 4.66
CA LYS A 50 16.32 -0.71 5.16
C LYS A 50 16.44 0.32 6.28
N ALA A 51 17.34 0.05 7.19
CA ALA A 51 17.83 1.02 8.17
C ALA A 51 19.35 0.97 8.19
N MET A 52 20.00 2.13 8.17
CA MET A 52 21.47 2.23 8.16
C MET A 52 22.14 1.37 7.06
N GLY A 53 21.50 1.27 5.88
CA GLY A 53 21.98 0.46 4.75
C GLY A 53 21.76 -1.07 4.87
N MET A 54 21.18 -1.55 5.98
CA MET A 54 20.88 -2.96 6.18
C MET A 54 19.40 -3.26 5.96
N VAL A 55 19.08 -4.40 5.33
CA VAL A 55 17.70 -4.86 5.16
C VAL A 55 17.14 -5.31 6.51
N MET A 56 16.16 -4.59 7.02
CA MET A 56 15.47 -4.87 8.27
C MET A 56 14.26 -5.79 8.06
N SER A 57 13.53 -5.55 6.96
CA SER A 57 12.42 -6.40 6.54
C SER A 57 12.31 -6.45 5.03
N LYS A 58 11.85 -7.58 4.52
CA LYS A 58 11.52 -7.80 3.13
C LYS A 58 10.25 -8.63 3.06
N GLN A 59 9.32 -8.23 2.21
CA GLN A 59 8.13 -9.02 1.88
C GLN A 59 8.10 -9.24 0.39
N VAL A 60 7.84 -10.47 -0.01
CA VAL A 60 7.72 -10.86 -1.41
C VAL A 60 6.43 -11.63 -1.60
N VAL A 61 5.72 -11.29 -2.65
CA VAL A 61 4.55 -12.03 -3.13
C VAL A 61 4.72 -12.24 -4.62
N ASN A 62 4.54 -13.45 -5.07
CA ASN A 62 4.51 -13.81 -6.49
C ASN A 62 3.45 -14.90 -6.75
N GLU A 63 3.34 -15.39 -7.97
CA GLU A 63 2.33 -16.38 -8.33
C GLU A 63 2.45 -17.71 -7.56
N LYS A 64 3.64 -18.04 -7.08
CA LYS A 64 3.94 -19.33 -6.44
C LYS A 64 3.89 -19.24 -4.92
N GLU A 65 4.45 -18.18 -4.35
CA GLU A 65 4.67 -18.04 -2.91
C GLU A 65 4.48 -16.61 -2.43
N ALA A 66 4.25 -16.47 -1.14
CA ALA A 66 4.43 -15.23 -0.42
C ALA A 66 5.23 -15.51 0.86
N TYR A 67 6.17 -14.62 1.16
CA TYR A 67 6.96 -14.70 2.38
C TYR A 67 7.33 -13.31 2.90
N ALA A 68 7.62 -13.25 4.18
CA ALA A 68 8.25 -12.10 4.82
C ALA A 68 9.59 -12.52 5.46
N MET A 69 10.57 -11.64 5.38
CA MET A 69 11.81 -11.73 6.14
C MET A 69 11.87 -10.58 7.12
N GLN A 70 12.19 -10.86 8.36
CA GLN A 70 12.40 -9.84 9.39
C GLN A 70 13.63 -10.23 10.21
N GLN A 71 14.62 -9.34 10.28
CA GLN A 71 15.88 -9.58 10.99
C GLN A 71 16.55 -10.92 10.63
N GLY A 72 16.51 -11.30 9.34
CA GLY A 72 17.09 -12.55 8.83
C GLY A 72 16.23 -13.80 9.02
N GLN A 73 15.08 -13.71 9.70
CA GLN A 73 14.14 -14.82 9.83
C GLN A 73 13.10 -14.77 8.73
N ARG A 74 12.88 -15.89 8.01
CA ARG A 74 11.88 -16.04 6.97
C ARG A 74 10.62 -16.68 7.56
N LYS A 75 9.46 -16.07 7.27
CA LYS A 75 8.13 -16.63 7.48
C LYS A 75 7.46 -16.81 6.11
N ASP A 76 7.13 -18.03 5.76
CA ASP A 76 6.32 -18.32 4.57
C ASP A 76 4.84 -18.23 4.94
N PHE A 77 4.04 -17.63 4.05
CA PHE A 77 2.59 -17.57 4.17
C PHE A 77 1.96 -18.76 3.46
N THR A 78 0.91 -19.36 4.07
CA THR A 78 0.23 -20.54 3.56
C THR A 78 -1.28 -20.42 3.73
N GLY A 79 -2.05 -21.27 3.04
CA GLY A 79 -3.51 -21.30 3.17
C GLY A 79 -4.17 -19.97 2.83
N GLU A 80 -5.12 -19.54 3.66
CA GLU A 80 -5.89 -18.30 3.48
C GLU A 80 -4.99 -17.06 3.47
N GLU A 81 -3.97 -17.02 4.35
CA GLU A 81 -3.04 -15.89 4.44
C GLU A 81 -2.26 -15.69 3.11
N LEU A 82 -1.88 -16.78 2.45
CA LEU A 82 -1.23 -16.72 1.13
C LEU A 82 -2.17 -16.17 0.05
N GLU A 83 -3.43 -16.60 0.04
CA GLU A 83 -4.39 -16.13 -0.95
C GLU A 83 -4.76 -14.65 -0.72
N ASP A 84 -4.88 -14.19 0.52
CA ASP A 84 -5.05 -12.78 0.88
C ASP A 84 -3.87 -11.94 0.36
N MET A 85 -2.63 -12.41 0.58
CA MET A 85 -1.43 -11.72 0.12
C MET A 85 -1.36 -11.64 -1.41
N LYS A 86 -1.71 -12.71 -2.12
CA LYS A 86 -1.78 -12.73 -3.58
C LYS A 86 -2.86 -11.81 -4.14
N ALA A 87 -4.01 -11.72 -3.47
CA ALA A 87 -5.09 -10.83 -3.87
C ALA A 87 -4.68 -9.34 -3.77
N GLU A 88 -3.82 -8.99 -2.80
CA GLU A 88 -3.28 -7.64 -2.63
C GLU A 88 -2.09 -7.34 -3.56
N ALA A 89 -1.45 -8.35 -4.16
CA ALA A 89 -0.28 -8.21 -5.02
C ALA A 89 -0.65 -7.69 -6.41
N THR A 90 -0.91 -6.40 -6.48
CA THR A 90 -1.28 -5.71 -7.71
C THR A 90 -0.71 -4.29 -7.71
N THR A 91 -0.58 -3.70 -8.91
CA THR A 91 -0.07 -2.33 -9.05
C THR A 91 -1.03 -1.29 -8.47
N PHE A 92 -2.34 -1.47 -8.72
CA PHE A 92 -3.40 -0.63 -8.15
C PHE A 92 -4.53 -1.54 -7.67
N LYS A 93 -4.60 -1.77 -6.37
CA LYS A 93 -5.59 -2.69 -5.80
C LYS A 93 -7.03 -2.21 -5.97
N GLU A 94 -7.26 -0.91 -6.07
CA GLU A 94 -8.58 -0.35 -6.27
C GLU A 94 -9.19 -0.75 -7.62
N LEU A 95 -8.39 -1.04 -8.65
CA LEU A 95 -8.91 -1.61 -9.91
C LEU A 95 -9.55 -2.99 -9.70
N ALA A 96 -8.94 -3.83 -8.88
CA ALA A 96 -9.51 -5.13 -8.54
C ALA A 96 -10.77 -4.97 -7.67
N LEU A 97 -10.79 -3.96 -6.79
CA LEU A 97 -11.91 -3.67 -5.92
C LEU A 97 -13.16 -3.15 -6.65
N LEU A 98 -13.03 -2.52 -7.83
CA LEU A 98 -14.18 -2.04 -8.61
C LEU A 98 -15.23 -3.12 -8.87
N ASN A 99 -14.81 -4.37 -9.01
CA ASN A 99 -15.69 -5.50 -9.28
C ASN A 99 -15.96 -6.37 -8.04
N ASN A 100 -15.48 -5.98 -6.87
CA ASN A 100 -15.66 -6.73 -5.64
C ASN A 100 -17.02 -6.44 -5.02
N LYS A 101 -17.92 -7.44 -5.02
CA LYS A 101 -19.27 -7.36 -4.43
C LYS A 101 -19.25 -7.40 -2.88
N GLY A 102 -18.13 -7.73 -2.27
CA GLY A 102 -17.98 -7.78 -0.80
C GLY A 102 -17.70 -6.42 -0.14
N LEU A 103 -17.62 -5.34 -0.93
CA LEU A 103 -17.40 -4.00 -0.41
C LEU A 103 -18.68 -3.43 0.22
N THR A 104 -18.52 -2.78 1.36
CA THR A 104 -19.64 -2.08 2.03
C THR A 104 -19.26 -0.63 2.29
N LEU A 105 -20.03 0.31 1.71
CA LEU A 105 -19.97 1.73 2.10
C LEU A 105 -20.72 1.88 3.43
N THR A 106 -20.00 2.22 4.49
CA THR A 106 -20.57 2.30 5.86
C THR A 106 -20.97 3.70 6.27
N GLY A 107 -20.52 4.73 5.56
CA GLY A 107 -20.86 6.12 5.86
C GLY A 107 -19.74 7.10 5.54
N ILE A 108 -19.74 8.19 6.27
CA ILE A 108 -18.72 9.25 6.22
C ILE A 108 -18.17 9.43 7.62
N GLU A 109 -16.84 9.53 7.73
CA GLU A 109 -16.12 9.84 8.97
C GLU A 109 -15.14 10.99 8.73
N SER A 110 -14.80 11.71 9.79
CA SER A 110 -13.79 12.77 9.73
C SER A 110 -12.41 12.17 9.90
N ILE A 111 -11.54 12.33 8.90
CA ILE A 111 -10.14 11.91 8.91
C ILE A 111 -9.27 13.16 8.80
N ASN A 112 -8.49 13.46 9.85
CA ASN A 112 -7.62 14.64 9.90
C ASN A 112 -8.35 15.96 9.55
N GLY A 113 -9.63 16.08 9.97
CA GLY A 113 -10.44 17.29 9.75
C GLY A 113 -11.12 17.39 8.38
N ALA A 114 -11.03 16.36 7.53
CA ALA A 114 -11.74 16.27 6.27
C ALA A 114 -12.72 15.08 6.28
N ASP A 115 -13.88 15.26 5.65
CA ASP A 115 -14.88 14.21 5.52
C ASP A 115 -14.40 13.15 4.51
N ALA A 116 -14.47 11.88 4.90
CA ALA A 116 -14.07 10.76 4.07
C ALA A 116 -15.16 9.68 4.01
N TYR A 117 -15.44 9.17 2.82
CA TYR A 117 -16.22 7.95 2.64
C TYR A 117 -15.50 6.76 3.21
N VAL A 118 -16.21 5.91 3.94
CA VAL A 118 -15.68 4.72 4.60
C VAL A 118 -16.13 3.47 3.87
N ILE A 119 -15.19 2.71 3.31
CA ILE A 119 -15.46 1.44 2.64
C ILE A 119 -14.80 0.31 3.43
N LYS A 120 -15.60 -0.67 3.85
CA LYS A 120 -15.10 -1.92 4.44
C LYS A 120 -14.85 -2.96 3.36
N ASN A 121 -13.69 -3.64 3.46
CA ASN A 121 -13.27 -4.74 2.61
C ASN A 121 -12.58 -5.81 3.47
N GLY A 122 -13.35 -6.77 3.97
CA GLY A 122 -12.84 -7.79 4.89
C GLY A 122 -12.21 -7.16 6.15
N LYS A 123 -10.93 -7.44 6.37
CA LYS A 123 -10.13 -6.90 7.49
C LYS A 123 -9.61 -5.48 7.26
N SER A 124 -9.85 -4.89 6.08
CA SER A 124 -9.40 -3.55 5.73
C SER A 124 -10.56 -2.57 5.71
N THR A 125 -10.30 -1.34 6.16
CA THR A 125 -11.19 -0.18 6.03
C THR A 125 -10.46 0.89 5.25
N LEU A 126 -11.07 1.36 4.16
CA LEU A 126 -10.50 2.33 3.23
C LEU A 126 -11.25 3.66 3.36
N TYR A 127 -10.52 4.75 3.38
CA TYR A 127 -11.07 6.10 3.55
C TYR A 127 -10.72 6.96 2.34
N TYR A 128 -11.75 7.54 1.71
CA TYR A 128 -11.62 8.37 0.51
C TYR A 128 -12.23 9.75 0.77
N ASP A 129 -11.44 10.79 0.61
CA ASP A 129 -11.88 12.18 0.81
C ASP A 129 -13.08 12.51 -0.11
N VAL A 130 -14.13 13.08 0.50
CA VAL A 130 -15.39 13.37 -0.18
C VAL A 130 -15.23 14.41 -1.30
N LYS A 131 -14.33 15.39 -1.12
CA LYS A 131 -14.13 16.51 -2.04
C LYS A 131 -13.18 16.18 -3.17
N THR A 132 -12.05 15.54 -2.86
CA THR A 132 -10.97 15.29 -3.81
C THR A 132 -11.03 13.91 -4.45
N GLY A 133 -11.71 12.96 -3.81
CA GLY A 133 -11.73 11.55 -4.20
C GLY A 133 -10.45 10.79 -3.86
N PHE A 134 -9.42 11.42 -3.30
CA PHE A 134 -8.18 10.72 -2.94
C PHE A 134 -8.37 9.79 -1.76
N LYS A 135 -7.65 8.67 -1.75
CA LYS A 135 -7.52 7.82 -0.57
C LYS A 135 -6.70 8.57 0.49
N VAL A 136 -7.28 8.79 1.67
CA VAL A 136 -6.63 9.54 2.75
C VAL A 136 -6.17 8.65 3.88
N ALA A 137 -6.77 7.47 4.03
CA ALA A 137 -6.30 6.49 5.00
C ALA A 137 -6.69 5.06 4.60
N GLU A 138 -6.02 4.11 5.22
CA GLU A 138 -6.35 2.70 5.23
C GLU A 138 -6.07 2.14 6.62
N ALA A 139 -7.04 1.47 7.23
CA ALA A 139 -6.87 0.72 8.47
C ALA A 139 -6.97 -0.77 8.17
N LYS A 140 -6.03 -1.57 8.66
CA LYS A 140 -5.98 -3.02 8.50
C LYS A 140 -5.93 -3.70 9.86
N GLU A 141 -6.87 -4.62 10.09
CA GLU A 141 -6.83 -5.49 11.26
C GLU A 141 -5.78 -6.57 11.05
N LEU A 142 -4.84 -6.67 11.98
CA LEU A 142 -3.77 -7.65 11.99
C LEU A 142 -3.89 -8.49 13.27
N GLU A 143 -3.44 -9.73 13.19
CA GLU A 143 -3.27 -10.58 14.36
C GLU A 143 -1.80 -10.91 14.54
N GLN A 144 -1.24 -10.52 15.68
CA GLN A 144 0.16 -10.79 16.02
C GLN A 144 0.24 -11.36 17.44
N GLY A 145 0.79 -12.58 17.57
CA GLY A 145 0.92 -13.23 18.87
C GLY A 145 -0.41 -13.50 19.57
N GLY A 146 -1.50 -13.72 18.84
CA GLY A 146 -2.86 -13.92 19.38
C GLY A 146 -3.56 -12.64 19.81
N GLN A 147 -2.96 -11.47 19.58
CA GLN A 147 -3.57 -10.17 19.86
C GLN A 147 -3.99 -9.50 18.54
N LYS A 148 -5.22 -8.95 18.53
CA LYS A 148 -5.70 -8.13 17.42
C LYS A 148 -5.19 -6.71 17.58
N MET A 149 -4.63 -6.18 16.54
CA MET A 149 -4.20 -4.78 16.46
C MET A 149 -4.66 -4.16 15.13
N THR A 150 -4.84 -2.87 15.12
CA THR A 150 -5.17 -2.13 13.90
C THR A 150 -3.96 -1.31 13.49
N GLN A 151 -3.47 -1.59 12.29
CA GLN A 151 -2.49 -0.74 11.62
C GLN A 151 -3.23 0.30 10.80
N THR A 152 -2.93 1.59 11.01
CA THR A 152 -3.50 2.67 10.20
C THR A 152 -2.40 3.35 9.40
N THR A 153 -2.67 3.54 8.11
CA THR A 153 -1.78 4.27 7.19
C THR A 153 -2.53 5.46 6.64
N TYR A 154 -1.95 6.66 6.75
CA TYR A 154 -2.49 7.90 6.18
C TYR A 154 -1.71 8.28 4.93
N TYR A 155 -2.40 8.83 3.93
CA TYR A 155 -1.86 9.25 2.63
C TYR A 155 -2.11 10.73 2.42
N GLN A 156 -1.06 11.49 2.15
CA GLN A 156 -1.10 12.95 2.02
C GLN A 156 -0.20 13.41 0.86
N ASP A 157 -0.30 14.69 0.51
CA ASP A 157 0.60 15.37 -0.43
C ASP A 157 0.66 14.67 -1.79
N TYR A 158 -0.51 14.49 -2.42
CA TYR A 158 -0.61 13.87 -3.74
C TYR A 158 0.05 14.72 -4.82
N LYS A 159 1.02 14.16 -5.54
CA LYS A 159 1.75 14.82 -6.65
C LYS A 159 1.57 14.06 -7.95
N ASP A 160 1.65 14.80 -9.04
CA ASP A 160 1.57 14.24 -10.39
C ASP A 160 2.92 13.65 -10.83
N VAL A 161 2.86 12.43 -11.34
CA VAL A 161 3.99 11.73 -11.98
C VAL A 161 3.48 11.13 -13.28
N LYS A 162 3.86 11.72 -14.40
CA LYS A 162 3.47 11.26 -15.76
C LYS A 162 1.95 11.14 -15.95
N GLY A 163 1.17 12.06 -15.35
CA GLY A 163 -0.29 12.08 -15.44
C GLY A 163 -1.03 11.20 -14.44
N LEU A 164 -0.31 10.55 -13.53
CA LEU A 164 -0.87 9.80 -12.41
C LEU A 164 -0.50 10.47 -11.08
N LYS A 165 -1.41 10.43 -10.11
CA LYS A 165 -1.17 11.05 -8.81
C LYS A 165 -0.84 10.00 -7.75
N PHE A 166 0.24 10.25 -7.02
CA PHE A 166 0.73 9.40 -5.93
C PHE A 166 0.89 10.22 -4.64
N PRO A 167 0.63 9.61 -3.46
CA PRO A 167 0.91 10.26 -2.19
C PRO A 167 2.42 10.40 -1.99
N TYR A 168 2.87 11.60 -1.65
CA TYR A 168 4.27 11.87 -1.36
C TYR A 168 4.58 11.90 0.13
N LYS A 169 3.54 11.88 0.97
CA LYS A 169 3.68 11.69 2.40
C LYS A 169 2.79 10.53 2.84
N THR A 170 3.38 9.57 3.53
CA THR A 170 2.70 8.41 4.11
C THR A 170 3.04 8.33 5.60
N ILE A 171 2.03 8.21 6.44
CA ILE A 171 2.23 8.06 7.89
C ILE A 171 1.64 6.71 8.29
N MET A 172 2.50 5.81 8.75
CA MET A 172 2.09 4.49 9.23
C MET A 172 2.09 4.48 10.76
N ASN A 173 0.98 4.02 11.35
CA ASN A 173 0.88 3.80 12.78
C ASN A 173 0.82 2.29 13.05
N VAL A 174 1.89 1.76 13.61
CA VAL A 174 2.10 0.35 13.95
C VAL A 174 2.46 0.18 15.44
N GLY A 175 1.89 1.02 16.30
CA GLY A 175 2.28 1.18 17.70
C GLY A 175 3.33 2.28 17.90
N ILE A 176 4.09 2.59 16.88
CA ILE A 176 4.89 3.81 16.70
C ILE A 176 4.48 4.47 15.39
N GLU A 177 4.64 5.78 15.31
CA GLU A 177 4.39 6.53 14.10
C GLU A 177 5.65 6.56 13.23
N ILE A 178 5.49 6.17 11.96
CA ILE A 178 6.55 6.19 10.95
C ILE A 178 6.09 7.11 9.82
N GLU A 179 6.72 8.25 9.69
CA GLU A 179 6.50 9.17 8.58
C GLU A 179 7.48 8.86 7.45
N LEU A 180 6.95 8.64 6.26
CA LEU A 180 7.71 8.38 5.04
C LEU A 180 7.41 9.46 4.00
N THR A 181 8.47 9.98 3.39
CA THR A 181 8.39 10.88 2.24
C THR A 181 8.78 10.12 0.99
N THR A 182 7.90 10.10 -0.02
CA THR A 182 8.21 9.52 -1.33
C THR A 182 9.25 10.40 -2.02
N THR A 183 10.34 9.81 -2.44
CA THR A 183 11.45 10.49 -3.11
C THR A 183 11.43 10.28 -4.62
N GLU A 184 10.95 9.12 -5.07
CA GLU A 184 10.85 8.79 -6.48
C GLU A 184 9.71 7.81 -6.75
N VAL A 185 9.04 8.00 -7.90
CA VAL A 185 8.07 7.04 -8.45
C VAL A 185 8.46 6.71 -9.88
N LYS A 186 8.65 5.43 -10.19
CA LYS A 186 8.96 4.93 -11.53
C LYS A 186 7.79 4.12 -12.07
N ILE A 187 7.25 4.55 -13.21
CA ILE A 187 6.12 3.92 -13.88
C ILE A 187 6.63 3.18 -15.11
N ASN A 188 6.38 1.88 -15.19
CA ASN A 188 6.80 0.98 -16.26
C ASN A 188 8.33 0.89 -16.45
N GLU A 189 9.08 1.16 -15.39
CA GLU A 189 10.54 1.10 -15.36
C GLU A 189 11.06 0.75 -13.95
N GLY A 190 12.31 0.30 -13.84
CA GLY A 190 12.97 0.04 -12.55
C GLY A 190 12.48 -1.21 -11.80
N VAL A 191 11.70 -2.08 -12.46
CA VAL A 191 11.18 -3.34 -11.88
C VAL A 191 11.59 -4.51 -12.77
N THR A 192 12.09 -5.56 -12.15
CA THR A 192 12.53 -6.81 -12.80
C THR A 192 11.98 -8.02 -12.04
N ASP A 193 12.03 -9.19 -12.65
CA ASP A 193 11.60 -10.43 -11.98
C ASP A 193 12.46 -10.80 -10.75
N ALA A 194 13.68 -10.29 -10.67
CA ALA A 194 14.55 -10.49 -9.51
C ALA A 194 14.02 -9.79 -8.24
N ASP A 195 13.22 -8.73 -8.40
CA ASP A 195 12.64 -7.99 -7.28
C ASP A 195 11.57 -8.79 -6.52
N PHE A 196 11.11 -9.92 -7.10
CA PHE A 196 10.05 -10.78 -6.57
C PHE A 196 10.54 -12.20 -6.23
N LYS A 197 11.83 -12.32 -5.85
CA LYS A 197 12.46 -13.59 -5.46
C LYS A 197 13.02 -13.53 -4.05
#